data_f63d1dd773cad582730bbfcdd66049a1
#
_entry.id   f63d1dd773cad582730bbfcdd66049a1
#
_cell.length_a   1.000
_cell.length_b   1.000
_cell.length_c   1.000
_cell.angle_alpha   90.00
_cell.angle_beta   90.00
_cell.angle_gamma   90.00
#
_symmetry.space_group_name_H-M   'P 1'
#
loop_
_entity.id
_entity.type
_entity.pdbx_description
1 polymer ?
#
loop_
_entity_poly.entity_id
_entity_poly.type
_entity_poly.pdbx_seq_one_letter_code
_entity_poly.pdbx_strand_id
1 'polypeptide(L)'
;MTQHRSATCLCGQVRVAVRGEPLRVGICHCANCHKESGSAFTFYAVWPVAQFEHSGQTTESRGQHFCPRCGSPMFSVDEHEAEIKLGSLSDVPSGLKPSYELWVKRREPWLQPIDGAVQYEEDRP
;
A
#
# COMPACT_ATOMS: atom_id res chain seq x y z
N MET A 1 18.90 14.96 0.64
CA MET A 1 17.59 15.61 0.43
C MET A 1 16.48 14.64 0.84
N THR A 2 15.51 15.16 1.56
CA THR A 2 14.35 14.36 1.94
C THR A 2 13.40 14.26 0.76
N GLN A 3 13.08 13.07 0.35
CA GLN A 3 12.13 12.81 -0.73
C GLN A 3 10.71 12.88 -0.17
N HIS A 4 9.82 13.52 -0.91
CA HIS A 4 8.39 13.60 -0.56
C HIS A 4 7.56 12.92 -1.61
N ARG A 5 6.55 12.18 -1.15
CA ARG A 5 5.56 11.57 -2.03
C ARG A 5 4.18 11.91 -1.49
N SER A 6 3.25 12.11 -2.38
CA SER A 6 1.86 12.38 -2.00
C SER A 6 0.94 11.35 -2.65
N ALA A 7 -0.19 11.14 -2.01
CA ALA A 7 -1.25 10.27 -2.51
C ALA A 7 -2.58 10.96 -2.32
N THR A 8 -3.52 10.70 -3.21
CA THR A 8 -4.88 11.23 -3.09
C THR A 8 -5.85 10.14 -3.47
N CYS A 9 -7.05 10.22 -2.90
CA CYS A 9 -8.15 9.39 -3.36
C CYS A 9 -8.65 9.90 -4.72
N LEU A 10 -9.48 9.13 -5.36
CA LEU A 10 -9.96 9.47 -6.71
C LEU A 10 -10.66 10.84 -6.74
N CYS A 11 -11.45 11.18 -5.71
CA CYS A 11 -12.14 12.47 -5.66
C CYS A 11 -11.30 13.60 -5.07
N GLY A 12 -10.14 13.29 -4.51
CA GLY A 12 -9.18 14.28 -4.00
C GLY A 12 -9.42 14.76 -2.58
N GLN A 13 -10.48 14.31 -1.89
CA GLN A 13 -10.73 14.82 -0.54
C GLN A 13 -9.80 14.19 0.51
N VAL A 14 -9.32 12.95 0.31
CA VAL A 14 -8.30 12.36 1.18
C VAL A 14 -6.94 12.59 0.56
N ARG A 15 -6.04 13.15 1.34
CA ARG A 15 -4.67 13.44 0.91
C ARG A 15 -3.69 12.84 1.90
N VAL A 16 -2.63 12.27 1.39
CA VAL A 16 -1.57 11.65 2.18
C VAL A 16 -0.24 12.24 1.74
N ALA A 17 0.64 12.48 2.71
CA ALA A 17 2.01 12.86 2.43
C ALA A 17 2.95 11.98 3.24
N VAL A 18 4.01 11.50 2.60
CA VAL A 18 5.06 10.73 3.27
C VAL A 18 6.40 11.32 2.91
N ARG A 19 7.35 11.24 3.85
CA ARG A 19 8.71 11.77 3.69
C ARG A 19 9.74 10.66 3.80
N GLY A 20 10.78 10.77 3.00
CA GLY A 20 11.90 9.84 3.02
C GLY A 20 11.60 8.53 2.30
N GLU A 21 12.55 7.62 2.37
CA GLU A 21 12.41 6.32 1.76
C GLU A 21 11.53 5.42 2.61
N PRO A 22 10.73 4.56 1.98
CA PRO A 22 9.94 3.62 2.76
C PRO A 22 10.82 2.58 3.45
N LEU A 23 10.30 2.04 4.55
CA LEU A 23 10.96 0.94 5.26
C LEU A 23 10.98 -0.32 4.41
N ARG A 24 9.93 -0.54 3.63
CA ARG A 24 9.81 -1.69 2.74
C ARG A 24 8.70 -1.47 1.72
N VAL A 25 8.82 -2.13 0.59
CA VAL A 25 7.84 -2.10 -0.49
C VAL A 25 7.52 -3.55 -0.84
N GLY A 26 6.24 -3.88 -0.90
CA GLY A 26 5.85 -5.26 -1.16
C GLY A 26 4.51 -5.37 -1.84
N ILE A 27 4.19 -6.61 -2.22
CA ILE A 27 2.83 -6.96 -2.63
C ILE A 27 2.39 -8.18 -1.84
N CYS A 28 1.09 -8.28 -1.61
CA CYS A 28 0.49 -9.37 -0.86
C CYS A 28 -0.63 -9.99 -1.66
N HIS A 29 -0.56 -11.30 -1.82
CA HIS A 29 -1.54 -12.07 -2.59
C HIS A 29 -2.62 -12.74 -1.73
N CYS A 30 -2.66 -12.49 -0.42
CA CYS A 30 -3.63 -13.17 0.45
C CYS A 30 -5.07 -12.87 0.03
N ALA A 31 -6.01 -13.72 0.45
CA ALA A 31 -7.41 -13.56 0.08
C ALA A 31 -7.97 -12.21 0.50
N ASN A 32 -7.56 -11.71 1.67
CA ASN A 32 -8.00 -10.39 2.14
C ASN A 32 -7.48 -9.27 1.24
N CYS A 33 -6.23 -9.38 0.79
CA CYS A 33 -5.64 -8.39 -0.10
C CYS A 33 -6.30 -8.37 -1.47
N HIS A 34 -6.71 -9.54 -1.98
CA HIS A 34 -7.53 -9.61 -3.19
C HIS A 34 -8.82 -8.81 -3.01
N LYS A 35 -9.50 -8.99 -1.87
CA LYS A 35 -10.78 -8.33 -1.61
C LYS A 35 -10.62 -6.85 -1.37
N GLU A 36 -9.63 -6.45 -0.58
CA GLU A 36 -9.39 -5.04 -0.28
C GLU A 36 -9.07 -4.23 -1.53
N SER A 37 -8.28 -4.80 -2.42
CA SER A 37 -7.85 -4.11 -3.64
C SER A 37 -8.82 -4.27 -4.80
N GLY A 38 -9.73 -5.26 -4.71
CA GLY A 38 -10.55 -5.62 -5.86
C GLY A 38 -9.70 -6.10 -7.02
N SER A 39 -8.55 -6.72 -6.73
CA SER A 39 -7.58 -7.10 -7.74
C SER A 39 -6.85 -8.36 -7.29
N ALA A 40 -5.76 -8.68 -7.98
CA ALA A 40 -5.01 -9.91 -7.74
C ALA A 40 -4.04 -9.80 -6.55
N PHE A 41 -3.74 -8.58 -6.10
CA PHE A 41 -2.86 -8.36 -4.96
C PHE A 41 -3.00 -6.91 -4.48
N THR A 42 -2.45 -6.65 -3.28
CA THR A 42 -2.31 -5.28 -2.79
C THR A 42 -0.86 -4.85 -2.95
N PHE A 43 -0.65 -3.68 -3.55
CA PHE A 43 0.67 -3.07 -3.75
C PHE A 43 0.81 -1.94 -2.73
N TYR A 44 1.85 -2.03 -1.88
CA TYR A 44 1.95 -1.11 -0.75
C TYR A 44 3.41 -0.83 -0.39
N ALA A 45 3.60 0.25 0.36
CA ALA A 45 4.88 0.52 1.00
C ALA A 45 4.61 1.04 2.40
N VAL A 46 5.60 0.88 3.27
CA VAL A 46 5.46 1.20 4.69
C VAL A 46 6.49 2.26 5.06
N TRP A 47 6.02 3.30 5.74
CA TRP A 47 6.88 4.36 6.26
C TRP A 47 6.78 4.39 7.78
N PRO A 48 7.80 4.91 8.48
CA PRO A 48 7.63 5.24 9.90
C PRO A 48 6.47 6.22 10.07
N VAL A 49 5.65 6.01 11.11
CA VAL A 49 4.46 6.85 11.31
C VAL A 49 4.82 8.34 11.46
N ALA A 50 6.02 8.63 11.99
CA ALA A 50 6.48 10.01 12.14
C ALA A 50 6.70 10.73 10.80
N GLN A 51 6.77 9.99 9.71
CA GLN A 51 6.98 10.54 8.37
C GLN A 51 5.71 10.53 7.53
N PHE A 52 4.58 10.27 8.15
CA PHE A 52 3.29 10.16 7.50
C PHE A 52 2.34 11.22 8.05
N GLU A 53 1.56 11.83 7.17
CA GLU A 53 0.45 12.68 7.58
C GLU A 53 -0.67 12.57 6.56
N HIS A 54 -1.89 12.86 6.99
CA HIS A 54 -3.03 12.84 6.07
C HIS A 54 -4.03 13.92 6.45
N SER A 55 -4.87 14.27 5.49
CA SER A 55 -6.00 15.16 5.69
C SER A 55 -7.19 14.58 4.95
N GLY A 56 -8.37 15.11 5.29
CA GLY A 56 -9.61 14.60 4.72
C GLY A 56 -10.23 13.51 5.58
N GLN A 57 -11.50 13.25 5.34
CA GLN A 57 -12.27 12.26 6.09
C GLN A 57 -12.05 10.86 5.53
N THR A 58 -11.77 9.89 6.42
CA THR A 58 -11.71 8.49 6.03
C THR A 58 -12.73 7.70 6.82
N THR A 59 -13.14 6.57 6.25
CA THR A 59 -13.88 5.53 6.98
C THR A 59 -12.90 4.39 7.19
N GLU A 60 -12.94 3.78 8.35
CA GLU A 60 -12.02 2.72 8.71
C GLU A 60 -12.79 1.41 8.86
N SER A 61 -12.24 0.34 8.30
CA SER A 61 -12.75 -1.01 8.48
C SER A 61 -11.56 -1.96 8.56
N ARG A 62 -11.48 -2.74 9.64
CA ARG A 62 -10.40 -3.71 9.86
C ARG A 62 -9.01 -3.08 9.74
N GLY A 63 -8.87 -1.85 10.21
CA GLY A 63 -7.61 -1.12 10.15
C GLY A 63 -7.34 -0.42 8.83
N GLN A 64 -8.14 -0.66 7.81
CA GLN A 64 -7.95 -0.06 6.49
C GLN A 64 -8.80 1.21 6.37
N HIS A 65 -8.16 2.30 5.97
CA HIS A 65 -8.81 3.60 5.78
C HIS A 65 -9.10 3.83 4.31
N PHE A 66 -10.30 4.24 4.01
CA PHE A 66 -10.71 4.54 2.63
C PHE A 66 -11.57 5.79 2.60
N CYS A 67 -11.66 6.40 1.42
CA CYS A 67 -12.48 7.60 1.24
C CYS A 67 -13.96 7.25 1.23
N PRO A 68 -14.77 7.85 2.13
CA PRO A 68 -16.20 7.55 2.15
C PRO A 68 -16.96 8.10 0.93
N ARG A 69 -16.36 9.04 0.19
CA ARG A 69 -17.02 9.65 -0.97
C ARG A 69 -16.75 8.88 -2.26
N CYS A 70 -15.52 8.43 -2.48
CA CYS A 70 -15.18 7.75 -3.73
C CYS A 70 -14.76 6.29 -3.54
N GLY A 71 -14.56 5.83 -2.30
CA GLY A 71 -14.24 4.44 -2.01
C GLY A 71 -12.77 4.08 -2.19
N SER A 72 -11.91 5.01 -2.59
CA SER A 72 -10.50 4.69 -2.81
C SER A 72 -9.84 4.18 -1.53
N PRO A 73 -9.19 3.00 -1.55
CA PRO A 73 -8.41 2.54 -0.41
C PRO A 73 -7.13 3.36 -0.30
N MET A 74 -6.79 3.81 0.91
CA MET A 74 -5.70 4.76 1.08
C MET A 74 -4.56 4.24 1.95
N PHE A 75 -4.83 3.86 3.20
CA PHE A 75 -3.74 3.51 4.11
C PHE A 75 -4.26 2.73 5.31
N SER A 76 -3.31 2.13 6.03
CA SER A 76 -3.52 1.67 7.39
C SER A 76 -2.38 2.23 8.24
N VAL A 77 -2.62 2.50 9.52
CA VAL A 77 -1.64 3.14 10.38
C VAL A 77 -1.76 2.57 11.79
N ASP A 78 -0.63 2.35 12.43
CA ASP A 78 -0.58 2.01 13.84
C ASP A 78 0.36 2.99 14.54
N GLU A 79 0.78 2.69 15.76
CA GLU A 79 1.61 3.61 16.54
C GLU A 79 3.05 3.70 16.01
N HIS A 80 3.47 2.80 15.14
CA HIS A 80 4.84 2.73 14.64
C HIS A 80 4.95 2.95 13.14
N GLU A 81 3.99 2.45 12.36
CA GLU A 81 4.11 2.38 10.91
C GLU A 81 2.83 2.81 10.20
N ALA A 82 3.02 3.39 9.03
CA ALA A 82 1.92 3.71 8.13
C ALA A 82 2.14 2.95 6.82
N GLU A 83 1.15 2.17 6.42
CA GLU A 83 1.17 1.43 5.16
C GLU A 83 0.30 2.18 4.17
N ILE A 84 0.89 2.53 3.03
CA ILE A 84 0.22 3.32 2.00
C ILE A 84 -0.08 2.41 0.82
N LYS A 85 -1.33 2.47 0.34
CA LYS A 85 -1.71 1.78 -0.90
C LYS A 85 -1.10 2.54 -2.07
N LEU A 86 -0.10 1.96 -2.71
CA LEU A 86 0.71 2.69 -3.69
C LEU A 86 -0.03 3.04 -4.98
N GLY A 87 -1.14 2.37 -5.25
CA GLY A 87 -1.99 2.74 -6.38
C GLY A 87 -2.59 4.13 -6.25
N SER A 88 -2.65 4.68 -5.02
CA SER A 88 -3.20 6.01 -4.78
C SER A 88 -2.16 7.13 -4.90
N LEU A 89 -0.89 6.81 -5.15
CA LEU A 89 0.14 7.85 -5.30
C LEU A 89 -0.23 8.82 -6.42
N SER A 90 0.06 10.10 -6.18
CA SER A 90 -0.24 11.16 -7.15
C SER A 90 0.55 11.00 -8.44
N ASP A 91 1.79 10.51 -8.33
CA ASP A 91 2.66 10.29 -9.48
C ASP A 91 2.80 8.80 -9.74
N VAL A 92 2.22 8.34 -10.82
CA VAL A 92 2.35 6.94 -11.26
C VAL A 92 2.92 6.93 -12.68
N PRO A 93 3.83 6.01 -12.99
CA PRO A 93 4.37 4.97 -12.13
C PRO A 93 5.22 5.54 -11.00
N SER A 94 5.19 4.85 -9.86
CA SER A 94 5.82 5.35 -8.62
C SER A 94 7.34 5.28 -8.63
N GLY A 95 7.90 4.42 -9.44
CA GLY A 95 9.33 4.10 -9.39
C GLY A 95 9.71 3.17 -8.24
N LEU A 96 8.75 2.77 -7.41
CA LEU A 96 9.00 1.85 -6.31
C LEU A 96 8.78 0.41 -6.79
N LYS A 97 9.75 -0.46 -6.48
CA LYS A 97 9.69 -1.86 -6.88
C LYS A 97 9.57 -2.73 -5.63
N PRO A 98 8.62 -3.67 -5.60
CA PRO A 98 8.54 -4.58 -4.46
C PRO A 98 9.82 -5.41 -4.33
N SER A 99 10.31 -5.52 -3.09
CA SER A 99 11.45 -6.36 -2.77
C SER A 99 11.02 -7.73 -2.24
N TYR A 100 9.72 -7.93 -2.04
CA TYR A 100 9.20 -9.21 -1.57
C TYR A 100 7.72 -9.34 -1.95
N GLU A 101 7.24 -10.59 -1.97
CA GLU A 101 5.84 -10.91 -2.18
C GLU A 101 5.37 -11.83 -1.06
N LEU A 102 4.23 -11.50 -0.47
CA LEU A 102 3.62 -12.28 0.61
C LEU A 102 2.51 -13.16 0.06
N TRP A 103 2.30 -14.29 0.73
CA TRP A 103 1.18 -15.20 0.43
C TRP A 103 1.17 -15.66 -1.02
N VAL A 104 2.36 -16.04 -1.52
CA VAL A 104 2.49 -16.48 -2.92
C VAL A 104 1.69 -17.74 -3.20
N LYS A 105 1.29 -18.49 -2.19
CA LYS A 105 0.41 -19.65 -2.39
C LYS A 105 -0.98 -19.24 -2.86
N ARG A 106 -1.32 -17.94 -2.78
CA ARG A 106 -2.60 -17.39 -3.29
C ARG A 106 -2.42 -16.57 -4.55
N ARG A 107 -1.21 -16.54 -5.12
CA ARG A 107 -0.93 -15.82 -6.36
C ARG A 107 -1.75 -16.42 -7.50
N GLU A 108 -2.34 -15.53 -8.30
CA GLU A 108 -3.02 -15.96 -9.51
C GLU A 108 -2.03 -16.66 -10.44
N PRO A 109 -2.38 -17.81 -11.03
CA PRO A 109 -1.41 -18.59 -11.84
C PRO A 109 -0.82 -17.86 -13.03
N TRP A 110 -1.53 -16.86 -13.57
CA TRP A 110 -1.04 -16.10 -14.72
C TRP A 110 -0.01 -15.02 -14.35
N LEU A 111 0.16 -14.75 -13.04
CA LEU A 111 1.15 -13.79 -12.58
C LEU A 111 2.50 -14.46 -12.38
N GLN A 112 3.54 -13.85 -12.92
CA GLN A 112 4.90 -14.31 -12.71
C GLN A 112 5.48 -13.68 -11.45
N PRO A 113 6.38 -14.38 -10.72
CA PRO A 113 7.09 -13.78 -9.61
C PRO A 113 7.87 -12.54 -10.07
N ILE A 114 7.89 -11.51 -9.23
CA ILE A 114 8.69 -10.32 -9.51
C ILE A 114 10.17 -10.69 -9.40
N ASP A 115 10.92 -10.36 -10.46
CA ASP A 115 12.34 -10.68 -10.53
C ASP A 115 13.09 -9.98 -9.38
N GLY A 116 13.85 -10.77 -8.61
CA GLY A 116 14.61 -10.25 -7.47
C GLY A 116 13.84 -10.12 -6.17
N ALA A 117 12.53 -10.33 -6.18
CA ALA A 117 11.72 -10.22 -4.96
C ALA A 117 11.72 -11.55 -4.19
N VAL A 118 11.89 -11.45 -2.87
CA VAL A 118 11.82 -12.63 -2.01
C VAL A 118 10.38 -13.14 -1.98
N GLN A 119 10.20 -14.43 -2.10
CA GLN A 119 8.89 -15.07 -2.19
C GLN A 119 8.56 -15.75 -0.87
N TYR A 120 7.50 -15.31 -0.21
CA TYR A 120 7.05 -15.93 1.05
C TYR A 120 5.73 -16.65 0.82
N GLU A 121 5.66 -17.91 1.24
CA GLU A 121 4.43 -18.70 1.13
C GLU A 121 3.27 -18.05 1.88
N GLU A 122 3.56 -17.46 3.03
CA GLU A 122 2.59 -16.73 3.86
C GLU A 122 3.18 -15.38 4.24
N ASP A 123 3.17 -15.02 5.53
CA ASP A 123 3.74 -13.76 5.98
C ASP A 123 5.27 -13.85 6.02
N ARG A 124 5.93 -12.71 6.00
CA ARG A 124 7.36 -12.67 6.25
C ARG A 124 7.63 -12.87 7.75
N PRO A 125 8.80 -13.43 8.10
CA PRO A 125 9.15 -13.68 9.51
C PRO A 125 9.24 -12.41 10.34
#